data_6484d036ccf5b0c98bfd48d5c3952c2b
#
_entry.id   6484d036ccf5b0c98bfd48d5c3952c2b
#
_cell.length_a   1.000
_cell.length_b   1.000
_cell.length_c   1.000
_cell.angle_alpha   90.00
_cell.angle_beta   90.00
_cell.angle_gamma   90.00
#
_symmetry.space_group_name_H-M   'P 1'
#
loop_
_entity.id
_entity.type
_entity.pdbx_description
1 polymer ?
#
loop_
_entity_poly.entity_id
_entity_poly.type
_entity_poly.pdbx_seq_one_letter_code
_entity_poly.pdbx_strand_id
1 'polypeptide(L)'
;MAGDDGVQSEIGKDGVLAHLLSPDSTRSRDEPEIATNIGVQLQHMGLKTWSISILRRLRDALGRLQPQSILEVGAGIGHRSAWIYDMFAIDGKHPAQYQLVEDGAKFAVILRRLMLRHDAESYTKIVVGNLDVLVGESNAWFAASSTGVEIGSPPLERNHDAIIVDGTSEQRARHVESLLPFLSTGGVLFTVEPDMPLGDIDESDTE
;
A
#
# COMPACT_ATOMS: atom_id res chain seq x y z
N MET A 1 -10.39 18.26 47.21
CA MET A 1 -10.30 17.20 46.20
C MET A 1 -10.87 17.79 44.93
N ALA A 2 -9.98 18.30 44.08
CA ALA A 2 -10.36 18.82 42.78
C ALA A 2 -10.11 17.70 41.75
N GLY A 3 -11.18 17.27 41.09
CA GLY A 3 -11.12 16.28 40.01
C GLY A 3 -10.38 16.87 38.81
N ASP A 4 -9.36 16.18 38.39
CA ASP A 4 -8.66 16.43 37.15
C ASP A 4 -9.52 15.81 36.02
N ASP A 5 -10.43 16.60 35.49
CA ASP A 5 -11.16 16.26 34.27
C ASP A 5 -10.20 16.39 33.09
N GLY A 6 -9.50 15.30 32.79
CA GLY A 6 -8.69 15.15 31.61
C GLY A 6 -9.54 15.35 30.35
N VAL A 7 -9.50 16.56 29.79
CA VAL A 7 -10.05 16.88 28.47
C VAL A 7 -9.25 16.06 27.44
N GLN A 8 -9.75 14.88 27.08
CA GLN A 8 -9.34 14.22 25.84
C GLN A 8 -9.81 15.11 24.70
N SER A 9 -8.88 15.93 24.14
CA SER A 9 -9.15 16.66 22.94
C SER A 9 -9.43 15.64 21.83
N GLU A 10 -10.67 15.53 21.35
CA GLU A 10 -10.99 14.82 20.12
C GLU A 10 -10.15 15.43 19.00
N ILE A 11 -9.16 14.68 18.53
CA ILE A 11 -8.40 15.06 17.35
C ILE A 11 -9.37 14.99 16.18
N GLY A 12 -9.75 16.13 15.62
CA GLY A 12 -10.62 16.18 14.43
C GLY A 12 -9.99 15.41 13.26
N LYS A 13 -10.81 15.06 12.25
CA LYS A 13 -10.36 14.30 11.07
C LYS A 13 -9.10 14.87 10.42
N ASP A 14 -8.99 16.19 10.32
CA ASP A 14 -7.82 16.87 9.75
C ASP A 14 -6.57 16.68 10.60
N GLY A 15 -6.70 16.65 11.91
CA GLY A 15 -5.59 16.36 12.82
C GLY A 15 -5.08 14.91 12.72
N VAL A 16 -5.99 13.96 12.50
CA VAL A 16 -5.63 12.54 12.28
C VAL A 16 -4.85 12.40 10.97
N LEU A 17 -5.33 13.01 9.89
CA LEU A 17 -4.64 12.98 8.59
C LEU A 17 -3.28 13.68 8.65
N ALA A 18 -3.20 14.86 9.27
CA ALA A 18 -1.94 15.57 9.45
C ALA A 18 -0.93 14.76 10.25
N HIS A 19 -1.38 14.09 11.32
CA HIS A 19 -0.52 13.18 12.09
C HIS A 19 -0.06 11.98 11.26
N LEU A 20 -0.97 11.34 10.53
CA LEU A 20 -0.66 10.18 9.71
C LEU A 20 0.37 10.50 8.62
N LEU A 21 0.24 11.65 7.97
CA LEU A 21 1.10 12.08 6.86
C LEU A 21 2.35 12.85 7.30
N SER A 22 2.53 13.12 8.60
CA SER A 22 3.72 13.79 9.10
C SER A 22 4.97 12.93 8.89
N PRO A 23 6.16 13.53 8.66
CA PRO A 23 7.40 12.80 8.59
C PRO A 23 7.72 12.10 9.91
N ASP A 24 8.32 10.92 9.85
CA ASP A 24 8.90 10.24 11.02
C ASP A 24 10.39 10.54 11.11
N SER A 25 10.77 11.44 12.02
CA SER A 25 12.16 11.85 12.20
C SER A 25 13.07 10.77 12.77
N THR A 26 12.52 9.67 13.27
CA THR A 26 13.29 8.54 13.83
C THR A 26 13.74 7.55 12.75
N ARG A 27 13.16 7.62 11.55
CA ARG A 27 13.46 6.74 10.43
C ARG A 27 14.51 7.34 9.51
N SER A 28 15.35 6.48 8.92
CA SER A 28 16.31 6.92 7.88
C SER A 28 15.57 7.61 6.73
N ARG A 29 16.18 8.67 6.21
CA ARG A 29 15.73 9.34 4.98
C ARG A 29 16.28 8.68 3.72
N ASP A 30 17.23 7.76 3.84
CA ASP A 30 17.83 7.07 2.72
C ASP A 30 16.83 6.10 2.09
N GLU A 31 16.95 5.93 0.79
CA GLU A 31 16.21 4.91 0.07
C GLU A 31 16.81 3.53 0.41
N PRO A 32 15.98 2.51 0.69
CA PRO A 32 16.47 1.15 0.86
C PRO A 32 17.25 0.67 -0.36
N GLU A 33 18.36 -0.03 -0.16
CA GLU A 33 19.24 -0.49 -1.25
C GLU A 33 18.50 -1.27 -2.35
N ILE A 34 17.60 -2.16 -1.94
CA ILE A 34 16.80 -2.95 -2.89
C ILE A 34 15.87 -2.04 -3.69
N ALA A 35 15.21 -1.07 -3.04
CA ALA A 35 14.35 -0.11 -3.71
C ALA A 35 15.13 0.75 -4.70
N THR A 36 16.30 1.27 -4.31
CA THR A 36 17.21 2.01 -5.20
C THR A 36 17.54 1.22 -6.47
N ASN A 37 17.91 -0.06 -6.32
CA ASN A 37 18.23 -0.93 -7.45
C ASN A 37 17.01 -1.14 -8.37
N ILE A 38 15.80 -1.27 -7.80
CA ILE A 38 14.56 -1.37 -8.58
C ILE A 38 14.26 -0.05 -9.28
N GLY A 39 14.46 1.09 -8.61
CA GLY A 39 14.29 2.43 -9.19
C GLY A 39 15.15 2.64 -10.44
N VAL A 40 16.42 2.23 -10.41
CA VAL A 40 17.33 2.24 -11.57
C VAL A 40 16.78 1.37 -12.71
N GLN A 41 16.26 0.18 -12.40
CA GLN A 41 15.65 -0.69 -13.42
C GLN A 41 14.42 -0.04 -14.06
N LEU A 42 13.56 0.58 -13.26
CA LEU A 42 12.38 1.30 -13.77
C LEU A 42 12.77 2.43 -14.71
N GLN A 43 13.81 3.21 -14.38
CA GLN A 43 14.35 4.25 -15.26
C GLN A 43 14.82 3.67 -16.60
N HIS A 44 15.58 2.57 -16.58
CA HIS A 44 16.04 1.91 -17.81
C HIS A 44 14.88 1.36 -18.65
N MET A 45 13.78 0.99 -18.03
CA MET A 45 12.57 0.51 -18.70
C MET A 45 11.67 1.65 -19.17
N GLY A 46 11.99 2.91 -18.86
CA GLY A 46 11.13 4.06 -19.13
C GLY A 46 9.82 4.06 -18.34
N LEU A 47 9.78 3.36 -17.21
CA LEU A 47 8.60 3.27 -16.35
C LEU A 47 8.67 4.32 -15.24
N LYS A 48 7.51 4.90 -14.93
CA LYS A 48 7.37 5.87 -13.85
C LYS A 48 7.08 5.14 -12.53
N THR A 49 7.53 5.73 -11.44
CA THR A 49 7.22 5.32 -10.07
C THR A 49 6.92 6.56 -9.22
N TRP A 50 6.41 6.35 -8.03
CA TRP A 50 6.19 7.44 -7.07
C TRP A 50 7.54 8.05 -6.66
N SER A 51 7.55 9.34 -6.36
CA SER A 51 8.77 10.00 -5.88
C SER A 51 9.21 9.45 -4.54
N ILE A 52 10.50 9.56 -4.25
CA ILE A 52 11.09 9.09 -2.97
C ILE A 52 10.41 9.77 -1.78
N SER A 53 10.05 11.05 -1.90
CA SER A 53 9.35 11.78 -0.84
C SER A 53 7.96 11.20 -0.54
N ILE A 54 7.22 10.80 -1.58
CA ILE A 54 5.91 10.14 -1.42
C ILE A 54 6.10 8.74 -0.81
N LEU A 55 7.10 7.99 -1.26
CA LEU A 55 7.38 6.65 -0.73
C LEU A 55 7.77 6.68 0.75
N ARG A 56 8.55 7.69 1.17
CA ARG A 56 8.84 7.92 2.59
C ARG A 56 7.57 8.20 3.40
N ARG A 57 6.70 9.09 2.92
CA ARG A 57 5.43 9.40 3.59
C ARG A 57 4.52 8.18 3.70
N LEU A 58 4.43 7.38 2.62
CA LEU A 58 3.69 6.12 2.65
C LEU A 58 4.26 5.16 3.69
N ARG A 59 5.58 4.95 3.69
CA ARG A 59 6.28 4.12 4.68
C ARG A 59 5.98 4.59 6.11
N ASP A 60 6.13 5.89 6.36
CA ASP A 60 5.94 6.46 7.69
C ASP A 60 4.47 6.35 8.15
N ALA A 61 3.53 6.54 7.23
CA ALA A 61 2.10 6.35 7.50
C ALA A 61 1.76 4.89 7.82
N LEU A 62 2.26 3.94 7.03
CA LEU A 62 2.07 2.50 7.29
C LEU A 62 2.73 2.07 8.61
N GLY A 63 3.90 2.62 8.94
CA GLY A 63 4.57 2.37 10.22
C GLY A 63 3.76 2.84 11.43
N ARG A 64 2.98 3.94 11.30
CA ARG A 64 2.06 4.41 12.35
C ARG A 64 0.78 3.60 12.42
N LEU A 65 0.21 3.26 11.25
CA LEU A 65 -1.03 2.48 11.18
C LEU A 65 -0.83 1.05 11.66
N GLN A 66 0.35 0.45 11.44
CA GLN A 66 0.63 -0.96 11.70
C GLN A 66 -0.50 -1.88 11.20
N PRO A 67 -0.88 -1.77 9.92
CA PRO A 67 -2.03 -2.50 9.38
C PRO A 67 -1.79 -4.01 9.46
N GLN A 68 -2.83 -4.77 9.77
CA GLN A 68 -2.78 -6.24 9.77
C GLN A 68 -3.07 -6.83 8.40
N SER A 69 -3.78 -6.09 7.55
CA SER A 69 -4.08 -6.50 6.18
C SER A 69 -3.83 -5.35 5.22
N ILE A 70 -3.00 -5.60 4.20
CA ILE A 70 -2.64 -4.62 3.17
C ILE A 70 -2.96 -5.18 1.79
N LEU A 71 -3.54 -4.34 0.93
CA LEU A 71 -3.71 -4.59 -0.49
C LEU A 71 -2.94 -3.53 -1.29
N GLU A 72 -1.98 -3.93 -2.11
CA GLU A 72 -1.28 -3.05 -3.05
C GLU A 72 -1.68 -3.40 -4.48
N VAL A 73 -2.23 -2.42 -5.21
CA VAL A 73 -2.66 -2.55 -6.59
C VAL A 73 -1.72 -1.80 -7.51
N GLY A 74 -1.34 -2.42 -8.62
CA GLY A 74 -0.33 -1.91 -9.54
C GLY A 74 1.07 -2.01 -8.95
N ALA A 75 1.41 -3.16 -8.38
CA ALA A 75 2.70 -3.38 -7.71
C ALA A 75 3.92 -3.27 -8.66
N GLY A 76 3.72 -3.47 -9.96
CA GLY A 76 4.78 -3.39 -10.97
C GLY A 76 5.89 -4.38 -10.69
N ILE A 77 7.14 -3.91 -10.68
CA ILE A 77 8.30 -4.72 -10.32
C ILE A 77 8.68 -4.58 -8.82
N GLY A 78 7.81 -3.96 -8.02
CA GLY A 78 7.91 -3.96 -6.56
C GLY A 78 8.72 -2.82 -5.94
N HIS A 79 8.80 -1.65 -6.56
CA HIS A 79 9.55 -0.51 -5.98
C HIS A 79 8.93 -0.08 -4.64
N ARG A 80 7.61 0.15 -4.59
CA ARG A 80 6.90 0.45 -3.33
C ARG A 80 6.95 -0.72 -2.35
N SER A 81 6.72 -1.92 -2.87
CA SER A 81 6.77 -3.14 -2.05
C SER A 81 8.12 -3.31 -1.36
N ALA A 82 9.25 -2.95 -2.02
CA ALA A 82 10.58 -3.00 -1.42
C ALA A 82 10.72 -2.03 -0.23
N TRP A 83 10.16 -0.82 -0.32
CA TRP A 83 10.11 0.13 0.80
C TRP A 83 9.29 -0.42 1.97
N ILE A 84 8.18 -1.09 1.69
CA ILE A 84 7.28 -1.66 2.69
C ILE A 84 7.92 -2.88 3.37
N TYR A 85 8.55 -3.76 2.62
CA TYR A 85 9.27 -4.91 3.18
C TYR A 85 10.47 -4.48 4.04
N ASP A 86 11.24 -3.48 3.60
CA ASP A 86 12.34 -2.91 4.38
C ASP A 86 11.83 -2.34 5.72
N MET A 87 10.72 -1.63 5.69
CA MET A 87 10.07 -1.13 6.91
C MET A 87 9.71 -2.29 7.86
N PHE A 88 9.11 -3.36 7.36
CA PHE A 88 8.76 -4.51 8.19
C PHE A 88 9.99 -5.18 8.80
N ALA A 89 11.08 -5.29 8.03
CA ALA A 89 12.33 -5.85 8.51
C ALA A 89 12.94 -4.99 9.63
N ILE A 90 12.93 -3.66 9.48
CA ILE A 90 13.44 -2.73 10.49
C ILE A 90 12.57 -2.74 11.75
N ASP A 91 11.26 -2.72 11.59
CA ASP A 91 10.30 -2.69 12.70
C ASP A 91 10.21 -4.04 13.43
N GLY A 92 10.71 -5.13 12.84
CA GLY A 92 10.53 -6.49 13.34
C GLY A 92 9.07 -6.94 13.42
N LYS A 93 8.20 -6.32 12.61
CA LYS A 93 6.76 -6.56 12.58
C LYS A 93 6.29 -6.55 11.12
N HIS A 94 5.46 -7.50 10.77
CA HIS A 94 4.80 -7.55 9.47
C HIS A 94 3.29 -7.75 9.65
N PRO A 95 2.46 -7.45 8.62
CA PRO A 95 1.02 -7.71 8.67
C PRO A 95 0.74 -9.22 8.71
N ALA A 96 -0.48 -9.58 9.08
CA ALA A 96 -0.97 -10.94 8.92
C ALA A 96 -1.11 -11.29 7.44
N GLN A 97 -1.41 -10.29 6.59
CA GLN A 97 -1.60 -10.46 5.16
C GLN A 97 -1.17 -9.23 4.35
N TYR A 98 -0.41 -9.48 3.28
CA TYR A 98 -0.06 -8.49 2.27
C TYR A 98 -0.35 -9.03 0.88
N GLN A 99 -1.40 -8.52 0.22
CA GLN A 99 -1.74 -8.88 -1.16
C GLN A 99 -1.14 -7.88 -2.14
N LEU A 100 -0.40 -8.39 -3.13
CA LEU A 100 0.15 -7.64 -4.25
C LEU A 100 -0.61 -7.99 -5.51
N VAL A 101 -1.25 -7.03 -6.16
CA VAL A 101 -1.96 -7.21 -7.43
C VAL A 101 -1.12 -6.61 -8.55
N GLU A 102 -0.85 -7.43 -9.57
CA GLU A 102 -0.09 -7.03 -10.76
C GLU A 102 -0.69 -7.68 -12.01
N ASP A 103 -0.98 -6.88 -13.02
CA ASP A 103 -1.57 -7.36 -14.29
C ASP A 103 -0.56 -8.12 -15.14
N GLY A 104 0.71 -7.70 -15.12
CA GLY A 104 1.79 -8.25 -15.93
C GLY A 104 2.41 -9.52 -15.34
N ALA A 105 2.17 -10.69 -15.93
CA ALA A 105 2.76 -11.95 -15.48
C ALA A 105 4.29 -11.91 -15.38
N LYS A 106 4.98 -11.16 -16.24
CA LYS A 106 6.44 -10.99 -16.19
C LYS A 106 6.88 -10.21 -14.95
N PHE A 107 6.14 -9.17 -14.56
CA PHE A 107 6.40 -8.39 -13.35
C PHE A 107 6.12 -9.21 -12.09
N ALA A 108 5.09 -10.03 -12.12
CA ALA A 108 4.79 -10.95 -11.01
C ALA A 108 5.94 -11.93 -10.70
N VAL A 109 6.73 -12.33 -11.70
CA VAL A 109 7.95 -13.14 -11.48
C VAL A 109 9.00 -12.34 -10.71
N ILE A 110 9.15 -11.06 -11.00
CA ILE A 110 10.09 -10.17 -10.29
C ILE A 110 9.60 -9.96 -8.85
N LEU A 111 8.30 -9.70 -8.66
CA LEU A 111 7.69 -9.58 -7.34
C LEU A 111 7.91 -10.83 -6.47
N ARG A 112 7.80 -12.03 -7.05
CA ARG A 112 8.09 -13.29 -6.31
C ARG A 112 9.53 -13.35 -5.84
N ARG A 113 10.49 -12.92 -6.66
CA ARG A 113 11.90 -12.86 -6.26
C ARG A 113 12.13 -11.83 -5.15
N LEU A 114 11.44 -10.69 -5.22
CA LEU A 114 11.49 -9.67 -4.18
C LEU A 114 10.93 -10.23 -2.86
N MET A 115 9.75 -10.86 -2.90
CA MET A 115 9.11 -11.50 -1.75
C MET A 115 10.06 -12.52 -1.08
N LEU A 116 10.67 -13.42 -1.87
CA LEU A 116 11.63 -14.42 -1.38
C LEU A 116 12.87 -13.75 -0.76
N ARG A 117 13.35 -12.65 -1.33
CA ARG A 117 14.52 -11.92 -0.80
C ARG A 117 14.27 -11.28 0.57
N HIS A 118 13.02 -11.04 0.91
CA HIS A 118 12.59 -10.48 2.18
C HIS A 118 11.97 -11.52 3.13
N ASP A 119 12.08 -12.82 2.82
CA ASP A 119 11.49 -13.93 3.59
C ASP A 119 9.99 -13.70 3.90
N ALA A 120 9.26 -13.15 2.91
CA ALA A 120 7.91 -12.62 3.08
C ALA A 120 6.80 -13.57 2.61
N GLU A 121 7.11 -14.84 2.25
CA GLU A 121 6.15 -15.80 1.69
C GLU A 121 5.03 -16.16 2.67
N SER A 122 5.31 -16.13 3.95
CA SER A 122 4.34 -16.51 4.99
C SER A 122 3.15 -15.56 5.11
N TYR A 123 3.33 -14.30 4.70
CA TYR A 123 2.30 -13.26 4.82
C TYR A 123 1.99 -12.54 3.51
N THR A 124 2.72 -12.82 2.41
CA THR A 124 2.51 -12.17 1.11
C THR A 124 1.86 -13.08 0.10
N LYS A 125 0.80 -12.61 -0.54
CA LYS A 125 0.12 -13.27 -1.66
C LYS A 125 0.23 -12.39 -2.91
N ILE A 126 0.81 -12.92 -3.99
CA ILE A 126 0.85 -12.23 -5.28
C ILE A 126 -0.30 -12.73 -6.14
N VAL A 127 -1.18 -11.82 -6.54
CA VAL A 127 -2.34 -12.06 -7.39
C VAL A 127 -2.06 -11.44 -8.76
N VAL A 128 -2.09 -12.28 -9.80
CA VAL A 128 -1.81 -11.85 -11.17
C VAL A 128 -3.10 -11.76 -11.95
N GLY A 129 -3.37 -10.59 -12.50
CA GLY A 129 -4.55 -10.37 -13.34
C GLY A 129 -5.04 -8.93 -13.34
N ASN A 130 -5.94 -8.65 -14.26
CA ASN A 130 -6.59 -7.36 -14.36
C ASN A 130 -7.49 -7.10 -13.14
N LEU A 131 -7.34 -5.94 -12.52
CA LEU A 131 -8.05 -5.62 -11.27
C LEU A 131 -9.56 -5.65 -11.42
N ASP A 132 -10.12 -5.12 -12.51
CA ASP A 132 -11.57 -5.09 -12.71
C ASP A 132 -12.15 -6.51 -12.76
N VAL A 133 -11.42 -7.45 -13.36
CA VAL A 133 -11.79 -8.89 -13.38
C VAL A 133 -11.70 -9.48 -11.98
N LEU A 134 -10.58 -9.26 -11.28
CA LEU A 134 -10.36 -9.79 -9.93
C LEU A 134 -11.41 -9.27 -8.93
N VAL A 135 -11.79 -7.99 -9.02
CA VAL A 135 -12.86 -7.40 -8.21
C VAL A 135 -14.20 -8.06 -8.52
N GLY A 136 -14.52 -8.24 -9.82
CA GLY A 136 -15.74 -8.91 -10.25
C GLY A 136 -15.84 -10.34 -9.73
N GLU A 137 -14.78 -11.13 -9.90
CA GLU A 137 -14.69 -12.52 -9.42
C GLU A 137 -14.79 -12.61 -7.89
N SER A 138 -14.12 -11.69 -7.18
CA SER A 138 -14.16 -11.65 -5.71
C SER A 138 -15.57 -11.32 -5.21
N ASN A 139 -16.24 -10.34 -5.82
CA ASN A 139 -17.63 -10.01 -5.48
C ASN A 139 -18.60 -11.16 -5.77
N ALA A 140 -18.44 -11.86 -6.90
CA ALA A 140 -19.23 -13.05 -7.21
C ALA A 140 -18.97 -14.17 -6.19
N TRP A 141 -17.73 -14.36 -5.78
CA TRP A 141 -17.35 -15.32 -4.75
C TRP A 141 -18.03 -14.99 -3.41
N PHE A 142 -17.97 -13.73 -2.94
CA PHE A 142 -18.61 -13.31 -1.68
C PHE A 142 -20.12 -13.49 -1.72
N ALA A 143 -20.76 -13.18 -2.87
CA ALA A 143 -22.18 -13.40 -3.04
C ALA A 143 -22.55 -14.88 -2.96
N ALA A 144 -21.80 -15.76 -3.61
CA ALA A 144 -22.03 -17.20 -3.60
C ALA A 144 -21.74 -17.82 -2.23
N SER A 145 -20.65 -17.41 -1.56
CA SER A 145 -20.29 -17.91 -0.21
C SER A 145 -21.38 -17.61 0.82
N SER A 146 -22.10 -16.50 0.67
CA SER A 146 -23.22 -16.16 1.55
C SER A 146 -24.39 -17.15 1.46
N THR A 147 -24.44 -17.98 0.41
CA THR A 147 -25.46 -19.03 0.22
C THR A 147 -25.05 -20.39 0.77
N GLY A 148 -23.88 -20.51 1.41
CA GLY A 148 -23.38 -21.75 2.01
C GLY A 148 -22.70 -22.71 1.03
N VAL A 149 -22.36 -22.27 -0.19
CA VAL A 149 -21.62 -23.07 -1.17
C VAL A 149 -20.14 -22.98 -0.86
N GLU A 150 -19.46 -24.11 -0.68
CA GLU A 150 -18.00 -24.18 -0.57
C GLU A 150 -17.35 -23.94 -1.94
N ILE A 151 -16.76 -22.77 -2.12
CA ILE A 151 -16.06 -22.37 -3.34
C ILE A 151 -14.69 -21.78 -2.99
N GLY A 152 -13.69 -22.58 -2.78
CA GLY A 152 -12.29 -22.13 -2.58
C GLY A 152 -12.15 -20.79 -1.84
N SER A 153 -11.17 -19.98 -2.20
CA SER A 153 -10.94 -18.62 -1.66
C SER A 153 -11.12 -17.56 -2.76
N PRO A 154 -11.53 -16.32 -2.40
CA PRO A 154 -11.63 -15.23 -3.37
C PRO A 154 -10.25 -14.87 -3.92
N PRO A 155 -10.18 -14.32 -5.15
CA PRO A 155 -8.93 -13.72 -5.65
C PRO A 155 -8.41 -12.62 -4.73
N LEU A 156 -9.28 -11.68 -4.34
CA LEU A 156 -9.00 -10.62 -3.39
C LEU A 156 -9.79 -10.83 -2.10
N GLU A 157 -9.10 -10.72 -0.99
CA GLU A 157 -9.72 -10.70 0.34
C GLU A 157 -10.43 -9.37 0.60
N ARG A 158 -11.27 -9.32 1.64
CA ARG A 158 -11.90 -8.10 2.14
C ARG A 158 -11.28 -7.66 3.48
N ASN A 159 -11.71 -6.49 3.95
CA ASN A 159 -11.32 -5.92 5.24
C ASN A 159 -9.83 -5.61 5.33
N HIS A 160 -9.29 -4.98 4.29
CA HIS A 160 -7.93 -4.44 4.34
C HIS A 160 -7.87 -3.18 5.18
N ASP A 161 -6.89 -3.09 6.09
CA ASP A 161 -6.65 -1.89 6.91
C ASP A 161 -5.97 -0.79 6.10
N ALA A 162 -5.21 -1.19 5.08
CA ALA A 162 -4.59 -0.27 4.14
C ALA A 162 -4.74 -0.78 2.71
N ILE A 163 -5.15 0.10 1.80
CA ILE A 163 -5.17 -0.16 0.36
C ILE A 163 -4.30 0.88 -0.34
N ILE A 164 -3.39 0.43 -1.19
CA ILE A 164 -2.49 1.29 -1.97
C ILE A 164 -2.84 1.12 -3.44
N VAL A 165 -3.16 2.22 -4.13
CA VAL A 165 -3.62 2.17 -5.53
C VAL A 165 -2.69 2.98 -6.41
N ASP A 166 -2.08 2.31 -7.40
CA ASP A 166 -1.29 2.93 -8.46
C ASP A 166 -1.87 2.61 -9.85
N GLY A 167 -1.38 3.31 -10.86
CA GLY A 167 -1.83 3.20 -12.24
C GLY A 167 -1.93 4.57 -12.91
N THR A 168 -2.51 4.64 -14.11
CA THR A 168 -2.83 5.92 -14.75
C THR A 168 -3.92 6.67 -13.96
N SER A 169 -4.04 7.99 -14.16
CA SER A 169 -5.08 8.81 -13.48
C SER A 169 -6.48 8.22 -13.63
N GLU A 170 -6.83 7.82 -14.84
CA GLU A 170 -8.15 7.25 -15.15
C GLU A 170 -8.36 5.89 -14.44
N GLN A 171 -7.34 5.04 -14.46
CA GLN A 171 -7.39 3.75 -13.77
C GLN A 171 -7.53 3.95 -12.26
N ARG A 172 -6.72 4.85 -11.65
CA ARG A 172 -6.78 5.10 -10.21
C ARG A 172 -8.15 5.53 -9.74
N ALA A 173 -8.80 6.46 -10.45
CA ALA A 173 -10.15 6.92 -10.07
C ALA A 173 -11.15 5.75 -10.01
N ARG A 174 -11.19 4.89 -11.04
CA ARG A 174 -12.04 3.70 -11.08
C ARG A 174 -11.67 2.67 -10.01
N HIS A 175 -10.36 2.42 -9.84
CA HIS A 175 -9.86 1.44 -8.88
C HIS A 175 -10.15 1.86 -7.44
N VAL A 176 -10.00 3.15 -7.11
CA VAL A 176 -10.38 3.68 -5.79
C VAL A 176 -11.84 3.38 -5.48
N GLU A 177 -12.76 3.71 -6.40
CA GLU A 177 -14.18 3.47 -6.22
C GLU A 177 -14.49 1.97 -6.06
N SER A 178 -13.94 1.12 -6.94
CA SER A 178 -14.19 -0.33 -6.93
C SER A 178 -13.61 -1.05 -5.70
N LEU A 179 -12.58 -0.47 -5.06
CA LEU A 179 -11.89 -1.05 -3.91
C LEU A 179 -12.43 -0.60 -2.55
N LEU A 180 -13.28 0.45 -2.48
CA LEU A 180 -13.90 0.87 -1.22
C LEU A 180 -14.61 -0.27 -0.48
N PRO A 181 -15.32 -1.21 -1.14
CA PRO A 181 -15.95 -2.35 -0.46
C PRO A 181 -14.98 -3.38 0.13
N PHE A 182 -13.69 -3.28 -0.22
CA PHE A 182 -12.62 -4.15 0.29
C PHE A 182 -11.87 -3.53 1.47
N LEU A 183 -12.10 -2.23 1.73
CA LEU A 183 -11.50 -1.52 2.86
C LEU A 183 -12.24 -1.84 4.16
N SER A 184 -11.52 -2.05 5.24
CA SER A 184 -12.10 -2.22 6.57
C SER A 184 -12.67 -0.90 7.11
N THR A 185 -13.61 -0.98 8.05
CA THR A 185 -14.08 0.22 8.75
C THR A 185 -12.91 0.87 9.49
N GLY A 186 -12.64 2.14 9.19
CA GLY A 186 -11.48 2.85 9.74
C GLY A 186 -10.16 2.59 8.99
N GLY A 187 -10.19 1.78 7.94
CA GLY A 187 -9.03 1.58 7.05
C GLY A 187 -8.70 2.82 6.22
N VAL A 188 -7.51 2.84 5.65
CA VAL A 188 -6.99 3.98 4.88
C VAL A 188 -6.63 3.56 3.46
N LEU A 189 -7.05 4.36 2.48
CA LEU A 189 -6.68 4.19 1.09
C LEU A 189 -5.65 5.25 0.69
N PHE A 190 -4.53 4.80 0.13
CA PHE A 190 -3.43 5.62 -0.36
C PHE A 190 -3.41 5.63 -1.89
N THR A 191 -3.36 6.81 -2.46
CA THR A 191 -3.10 7.03 -3.89
C THR A 191 -2.39 8.37 -4.08
N VAL A 192 -1.83 8.61 -5.25
CA VAL A 192 -1.23 9.90 -5.59
C VAL A 192 -2.17 10.72 -6.46
N GLU A 193 -2.11 12.04 -6.35
CA GLU A 193 -2.88 12.90 -7.25
C GLU A 193 -2.42 12.75 -8.70
N PRO A 194 -3.37 12.75 -9.65
CA PRO A 194 -3.07 12.49 -11.06
C PRO A 194 -2.13 13.49 -11.71
N ASP A 195 -2.21 14.75 -11.31
CA ASP A 195 -1.64 15.90 -12.02
C ASP A 195 -0.50 16.61 -11.27
N MET A 196 -0.05 16.06 -10.14
CA MET A 196 1.16 16.57 -9.51
C MET A 196 2.37 16.19 -10.38
N PRO A 197 3.09 17.17 -10.96
CA PRO A 197 4.36 16.88 -11.62
C PRO A 197 5.27 16.22 -10.57
N LEU A 198 5.71 15.02 -10.84
CA LEU A 198 6.58 14.24 -9.95
C LEU A 198 7.99 14.86 -9.78
N GLY A 199 8.20 16.09 -10.25
CA GLY A 199 9.48 16.76 -10.28
C GLY A 199 9.62 18.06 -9.48
N ASP A 200 8.53 18.70 -9.05
CA ASP A 200 8.57 20.03 -8.43
C ASP A 200 8.14 20.03 -6.94
N ILE A 201 8.46 19.00 -6.22
CA ILE A 201 8.50 19.14 -4.76
C ILE A 201 9.85 19.79 -4.45
N ASP A 202 9.79 21.11 -4.26
CA ASP A 202 10.92 21.96 -3.93
C ASP A 202 11.77 21.30 -2.83
N GLU A 203 13.07 21.17 -3.07
CA GLU A 203 14.02 20.66 -2.07
C GLU A 203 14.11 21.57 -0.83
N SER A 204 13.35 22.70 -0.82
CA SER A 204 13.30 23.66 0.29
C SER A 204 12.58 23.17 1.54
N ASP A 205 11.86 22.05 1.51
CA ASP A 205 11.30 21.40 2.72
C ASP A 205 12.33 20.53 3.47
N THR A 206 13.62 20.80 3.28
CA THR A 206 14.73 20.07 3.90
C THR A 206 15.46 20.87 4.99
N GLU A 207 14.81 21.84 5.64
CA GLU A 207 15.32 22.43 6.89
C GLU A 207 14.53 22.00 8.12
#